data_5e708837890027215d2b7982172ada6d
#
_entry.id   5e708837890027215d2b7982172ada6d
#
_cell.length_a   1.000
_cell.length_b   1.000
_cell.length_c   1.000
_cell.angle_alpha   90.00
_cell.angle_beta   90.00
_cell.angle_gamma   90.00
#
_symmetry.space_group_name_H-M   'P 1'
#
loop_
_entity.id
_entity.type
_entity.pdbx_description
1 polymer ?
#
loop_
_entity_poly.entity_id
_entity_poly.type
_entity_poly.pdbx_seq_one_letter_code
_entity_poly.pdbx_strand_id
1 'polypeptide(L)'
;IQQAKVANNRLQEVYVVDKEEKGKLKELSFKQLAFKGVSHRFSYQQETLSKIDLTIYKGEKIALMGKSGSGKTTLAKMLSGYYTKSSGHVTLDKDAIGHAELRQMVTYVPQQTYVFTGTILENLLLGFEGEVDEKKLLKVCQQADILEDIQKMPLGFQTQVSEDGGLSGGQKQRLAIARALLSKQPILIFDEATSGLDSDTESRVMANLAKIKRTMIFIAHRNSVRQHVSRVVTMVSGQIESDSPNFNPFQFI
;
A
#
# COMPACT_ATOMS: atom_id res chain seq x y z
N ILE A 1 39.15 -6.70 26.13
CA ILE A 1 39.29 -5.29 25.63
C ILE A 1 39.11 -5.23 24.11
N GLN A 2 39.74 -6.09 23.28
CA GLN A 2 39.59 -6.06 21.82
C GLN A 2 38.14 -6.37 21.36
N GLN A 3 37.47 -7.37 21.93
CA GLN A 3 36.08 -7.69 21.61
C GLN A 3 35.10 -6.57 21.96
N ALA A 4 35.32 -5.88 23.08
CA ALA A 4 34.51 -4.72 23.45
C ALA A 4 34.73 -3.54 22.48
N LYS A 5 35.94 -3.34 21.96
CA LYS A 5 36.24 -2.31 20.97
C LYS A 5 35.58 -2.58 19.62
N VAL A 6 35.58 -3.86 19.18
CA VAL A 6 34.88 -4.29 17.95
C VAL A 6 33.36 -4.13 18.10
N ALA A 7 32.79 -4.53 19.24
CA ALA A 7 31.37 -4.36 19.52
C ALA A 7 30.97 -2.87 19.54
N ASN A 8 31.78 -2.00 20.17
CA ASN A 8 31.54 -0.58 20.20
C ASN A 8 31.64 0.08 18.82
N ASN A 9 32.61 -0.33 17.99
CA ASN A 9 32.68 0.17 16.60
C ASN A 9 31.47 -0.23 15.77
N ARG A 10 30.96 -1.47 15.89
CA ARG A 10 29.72 -1.91 15.23
C ARG A 10 28.49 -1.15 15.73
N LEU A 11 28.42 -0.84 17.03
CA LEU A 11 27.36 0.02 17.57
C LEU A 11 27.47 1.44 17.03
N GLN A 12 28.67 2.01 16.92
CA GLN A 12 28.86 3.34 16.34
C GLN A 12 28.46 3.40 14.86
N GLU A 13 28.72 2.35 14.07
CA GLU A 13 28.23 2.26 12.68
C GLU A 13 26.71 2.37 12.60
N VAL A 14 25.98 1.80 13.56
CA VAL A 14 24.50 1.91 13.64
C VAL A 14 24.07 3.31 14.10
N TYR A 15 24.82 3.97 14.99
CA TYR A 15 24.50 5.31 15.48
C TYR A 15 24.81 6.42 14.49
N VAL A 16 25.70 6.18 13.52
CA VAL A 16 26.05 7.14 12.46
C VAL A 16 25.03 7.15 11.31
N VAL A 17 24.14 6.13 11.25
CA VAL A 17 23.04 6.15 10.28
C VAL A 17 22.12 7.33 10.59
N ASP A 18 21.95 8.21 9.62
CA ASP A 18 21.03 9.34 9.73
C ASP A 18 19.65 8.86 10.16
N LYS A 19 19.12 9.48 11.20
CA LYS A 19 17.76 9.18 11.66
C LYS A 19 16.79 9.50 10.53
N GLU A 20 15.87 8.59 10.32
CA GLU A 20 14.80 8.78 9.35
C GLU A 20 14.03 10.08 9.65
N GLU A 21 13.95 10.97 8.66
CA GLU A 21 13.22 12.23 8.81
C GLU A 21 11.73 11.94 9.01
N LYS A 22 11.12 12.63 9.96
CA LYS A 22 9.66 12.62 10.13
C LYS A 22 9.05 13.58 9.14
N GLY A 23 7.97 13.14 8.47
CA GLY A 23 7.21 14.01 7.60
C GLY A 23 6.58 15.19 8.38
N LYS A 24 6.45 16.32 7.71
CA LYS A 24 6.04 17.61 8.32
C LYS A 24 4.61 18.01 8.00
N LEU A 25 3.83 17.12 7.34
CA LEU A 25 2.43 17.42 7.01
C LEU A 25 1.60 17.53 8.30
N LYS A 26 0.88 18.65 8.42
CA LYS A 26 -0.06 18.91 9.52
C LYS A 26 -1.41 18.27 9.26
N GLU A 27 -1.81 18.21 7.99
CA GLU A 27 -3.08 17.63 7.54
C GLU A 27 -2.83 16.59 6.45
N LEU A 28 -3.61 15.50 6.48
CA LEU A 28 -3.54 14.42 5.51
C LEU A 28 -4.58 14.59 4.38
N SER A 29 -4.97 15.84 4.07
CA SER A 29 -5.85 16.12 2.94
C SER A 29 -5.06 16.55 1.71
N PHE A 30 -5.54 16.23 0.51
CA PHE A 30 -4.92 16.63 -0.75
C PHE A 30 -5.96 16.68 -1.87
N LYS A 31 -5.65 17.40 -2.94
CA LYS A 31 -6.40 17.38 -4.21
C LYS A 31 -5.68 16.50 -5.22
N GLN A 32 -4.37 16.67 -5.34
CA GLN A 32 -3.53 15.93 -6.26
C GLN A 32 -2.13 15.65 -5.68
N LEU A 33 -1.58 14.48 -6.00
CA LEU A 33 -0.19 14.10 -5.80
C LEU A 33 0.44 13.93 -7.18
N ALA A 34 1.48 14.69 -7.50
CA ALA A 34 2.09 14.66 -8.83
C ALA A 34 3.57 14.29 -8.77
N PHE A 35 3.94 13.35 -9.61
CA PHE A 35 5.30 12.96 -9.96
C PHE A 35 5.60 13.54 -11.33
N LYS A 36 6.69 14.32 -11.47
CA LYS A 36 7.08 14.97 -12.73
C LYS A 36 8.53 14.64 -13.04
N GLY A 37 8.74 13.88 -14.13
CA GLY A 37 10.05 13.45 -14.60
C GLY A 37 10.83 12.64 -13.56
N VAL A 38 10.12 11.89 -12.69
CA VAL A 38 10.75 11.19 -11.56
C VAL A 38 11.45 9.93 -12.04
N SER A 39 12.74 9.81 -11.70
CA SER A 39 13.55 8.61 -11.96
C SER A 39 14.04 7.99 -10.66
N HIS A 40 14.31 6.69 -10.71
CA HIS A 40 14.90 5.94 -9.60
C HIS A 40 15.88 4.88 -10.11
N ARG A 41 17.00 4.77 -9.41
CA ARG A 41 18.01 3.71 -9.62
C ARG A 41 18.52 3.20 -8.27
N PHE A 42 18.82 1.93 -8.21
CA PHE A 42 19.49 1.32 -7.09
C PHE A 42 21.01 1.45 -7.25
N SER A 43 21.65 2.24 -6.38
CA SER A 43 23.12 2.46 -6.40
C SER A 43 23.63 2.86 -7.79
N TYR A 44 24.57 2.12 -8.35
CA TYR A 44 25.19 2.37 -9.65
C TYR A 44 24.54 1.60 -10.82
N GLN A 45 23.39 0.98 -10.60
CA GLN A 45 22.68 0.22 -11.63
C GLN A 45 21.94 1.14 -12.62
N GLN A 46 21.42 0.55 -13.70
CA GLN A 46 20.53 1.25 -14.63
C GLN A 46 19.27 1.76 -13.91
N GLU A 47 18.67 2.80 -14.45
CA GLU A 47 17.40 3.32 -13.94
C GLU A 47 16.32 2.22 -13.95
N THR A 48 15.78 1.94 -12.79
CA THR A 48 14.64 1.03 -12.64
C THR A 48 13.33 1.74 -12.98
N LEU A 49 13.26 3.06 -12.72
CA LEU A 49 12.20 3.95 -13.18
C LEU A 49 12.81 5.14 -13.89
N SER A 50 12.29 5.48 -15.06
CA SER A 50 12.82 6.57 -15.89
C SER A 50 11.72 7.54 -16.28
N LYS A 51 11.89 8.81 -15.87
CA LYS A 51 11.03 9.95 -16.24
C LYS A 51 9.54 9.67 -16.05
N ILE A 52 9.17 9.20 -14.87
CA ILE A 52 7.76 8.96 -14.51
C ILE A 52 7.04 10.29 -14.39
N ASP A 53 6.01 10.47 -15.21
CA ASP A 53 5.00 11.52 -15.12
C ASP A 53 3.67 10.88 -14.72
N LEU A 54 3.23 11.13 -13.48
CA LEU A 54 2.00 10.56 -12.93
C LEU A 54 1.35 11.56 -11.97
N THR A 55 0.12 11.93 -12.24
CA THR A 55 -0.70 12.72 -11.32
C THR A 55 -1.84 11.87 -10.80
N ILE A 56 -2.00 11.80 -9.48
CA ILE A 56 -3.03 11.05 -8.77
C ILE A 56 -3.96 12.05 -8.12
N TYR A 57 -5.26 11.97 -8.42
CA TYR A 57 -6.26 12.83 -7.83
C TYR A 57 -6.98 12.16 -6.66
N LYS A 58 -7.45 12.98 -5.72
CA LYS A 58 -8.20 12.50 -4.56
C LYS A 58 -9.42 11.70 -4.98
N GLY A 59 -9.56 10.51 -4.42
CA GLY A 59 -10.70 9.61 -4.65
C GLY A 59 -10.56 8.69 -5.86
N GLU A 60 -9.53 8.87 -6.70
CA GLU A 60 -9.31 7.97 -7.83
C GLU A 60 -9.08 6.52 -7.42
N LYS A 61 -9.50 5.61 -8.28
CA LYS A 61 -9.15 4.19 -8.26
C LYS A 61 -8.31 3.91 -9.50
N ILE A 62 -7.05 3.58 -9.30
CA ILE A 62 -6.08 3.39 -10.38
C ILE A 62 -5.61 1.93 -10.39
N ALA A 63 -5.64 1.28 -11.55
CA ALA A 63 -4.92 0.03 -11.75
C ALA A 63 -3.55 0.33 -12.38
N LEU A 64 -2.50 -0.10 -11.71
CA LEU A 64 -1.14 -0.07 -12.25
C LEU A 64 -0.81 -1.44 -12.84
N MET A 65 -0.74 -1.50 -14.16
CA MET A 65 -0.60 -2.74 -14.92
C MET A 65 0.74 -2.81 -15.66
N GLY A 66 1.11 -4.00 -16.11
CA GLY A 66 2.34 -4.25 -16.86
C GLY A 66 2.93 -5.62 -16.55
N LYS A 67 3.86 -6.09 -17.37
CA LYS A 67 4.54 -7.38 -17.18
C LYS A 67 5.34 -7.39 -15.88
N SER A 68 5.69 -8.59 -15.39
CA SER A 68 6.66 -8.72 -14.28
C SER A 68 7.97 -8.02 -14.65
N GLY A 69 8.58 -7.33 -13.69
CA GLY A 69 9.80 -6.55 -13.93
C GLY A 69 9.60 -5.18 -14.60
N SER A 70 8.36 -4.75 -14.92
CA SER A 70 8.13 -3.43 -15.55
C SER A 70 8.31 -2.24 -14.60
N GLY A 71 8.57 -2.45 -13.30
CA GLY A 71 8.81 -1.38 -12.33
C GLY A 71 7.62 -1.01 -11.42
N LYS A 72 6.47 -1.71 -11.51
CA LYS A 72 5.24 -1.40 -10.73
C LYS A 72 5.47 -1.34 -9.22
N THR A 73 6.04 -2.40 -8.65
CA THR A 73 6.36 -2.46 -7.20
C THR A 73 7.37 -1.38 -6.81
N THR A 74 8.34 -1.08 -7.68
CA THR A 74 9.31 0.01 -7.44
C THR A 74 8.59 1.37 -7.40
N LEU A 75 7.67 1.62 -8.35
CA LEU A 75 6.86 2.84 -8.35
C LEU A 75 5.96 2.92 -7.11
N ALA A 76 5.31 1.82 -6.72
CA ALA A 76 4.48 1.76 -5.52
C ALA A 76 5.28 2.07 -4.25
N LYS A 77 6.46 1.49 -4.11
CA LYS A 77 7.36 1.76 -2.98
C LYS A 77 7.87 3.21 -2.98
N MET A 78 8.09 3.79 -4.15
CA MET A 78 8.44 5.22 -4.26
C MET A 78 7.25 6.12 -3.90
N LEU A 79 6.04 5.83 -4.40
CA LEU A 79 4.81 6.52 -4.01
C LEU A 79 4.54 6.46 -2.50
N SER A 80 4.97 5.37 -1.87
CA SER A 80 4.84 5.17 -0.41
C SER A 80 6.00 5.75 0.41
N GLY A 81 6.98 6.41 -0.24
CA GLY A 81 8.13 7.01 0.42
C GLY A 81 9.17 6.00 0.95
N TYR A 82 9.09 4.71 0.55
CA TYR A 82 10.14 3.73 0.90
C TYR A 82 11.40 3.90 0.06
N TYR A 83 11.25 4.37 -1.18
CA TYR A 83 12.38 4.66 -2.05
C TYR A 83 12.46 6.15 -2.36
N THR A 84 13.68 6.67 -2.38
CA THR A 84 13.95 8.06 -2.75
C THR A 84 14.12 8.18 -4.27
N LYS A 85 13.70 9.32 -4.81
CA LYS A 85 13.94 9.65 -6.22
C LYS A 85 15.41 9.97 -6.47
N SER A 86 15.92 9.61 -7.65
CA SER A 86 17.24 10.02 -8.13
C SER A 86 17.16 11.38 -8.84
N SER A 87 16.04 11.68 -9.49
CA SER A 87 15.78 12.95 -10.19
C SER A 87 14.28 13.23 -10.27
N GLY A 88 13.90 14.39 -10.77
CA GLY A 88 12.53 14.82 -10.94
C GLY A 88 11.94 15.48 -9.69
N HIS A 89 10.64 15.78 -9.72
CA HIS A 89 9.94 16.51 -8.68
C HIS A 89 8.68 15.78 -8.23
N VAL A 90 8.41 15.83 -6.91
CA VAL A 90 7.17 15.32 -6.32
C VAL A 90 6.48 16.49 -5.63
N THR A 91 5.21 16.69 -5.94
CA THR A 91 4.39 17.76 -5.35
C THR A 91 3.08 17.23 -4.82
N LEU A 92 2.67 17.72 -3.65
CA LEU A 92 1.34 17.55 -3.09
C LEU A 92 0.59 18.88 -3.26
N ASP A 93 -0.45 18.86 -4.06
CA ASP A 93 -1.12 20.07 -4.58
C ASP A 93 -0.13 20.95 -5.35
N LYS A 94 0.45 21.98 -4.71
CA LYS A 94 1.47 22.85 -5.32
C LYS A 94 2.80 22.80 -4.58
N ASP A 95 2.83 22.17 -3.40
CA ASP A 95 3.99 22.17 -2.52
C ASP A 95 4.89 20.97 -2.83
N ALA A 96 6.20 21.22 -2.90
CA ALA A 96 7.19 20.17 -3.04
C ALA A 96 7.24 19.33 -1.75
N ILE A 97 7.19 18.00 -1.90
CA ILE A 97 7.27 17.06 -0.80
C ILE A 97 8.38 16.03 -0.99
N GLY A 98 8.86 15.49 0.13
CA GLY A 98 9.84 14.41 0.16
C GLY A 98 9.23 13.04 0.47
N HIS A 99 10.12 12.07 0.63
CA HIS A 99 9.73 10.69 0.94
C HIS A 99 9.09 10.57 2.34
N ALA A 100 9.46 11.43 3.29
CA ALA A 100 8.90 11.43 4.64
C ALA A 100 7.41 11.84 4.64
N GLU A 101 7.04 12.85 3.84
CA GLU A 101 5.65 13.27 3.64
C GLU A 101 4.85 12.19 2.90
N LEU A 102 5.43 11.53 1.91
CA LEU A 102 4.78 10.40 1.22
C LEU A 102 4.42 9.27 2.19
N ARG A 103 5.30 8.95 3.18
CA ARG A 103 4.99 7.97 4.23
C ARG A 103 3.83 8.39 5.12
N GLN A 104 3.62 9.68 5.33
CA GLN A 104 2.44 10.17 6.06
C GLN A 104 1.15 10.05 5.24
N MET A 105 1.24 10.11 3.90
CA MET A 105 0.09 10.13 3.00
C MET A 105 -0.37 8.75 2.55
N VAL A 106 0.52 7.74 2.56
CA VAL A 106 0.29 6.47 1.88
C VAL A 106 0.41 5.28 2.82
N THR A 107 -0.59 4.41 2.81
CA THR A 107 -0.49 3.05 3.36
C THR A 107 -0.23 2.07 2.22
N TYR A 108 0.82 1.28 2.35
CA TYR A 108 1.21 0.27 1.38
C TYR A 108 0.95 -1.13 1.93
N VAL A 109 0.21 -1.92 1.17
CA VAL A 109 -0.04 -3.35 1.43
C VAL A 109 0.79 -4.16 0.46
N PRO A 110 1.83 -4.85 0.93
CA PRO A 110 2.72 -5.63 0.07
C PRO A 110 2.06 -6.93 -0.42
N GLN A 111 2.61 -7.52 -1.47
CA GLN A 111 2.20 -8.82 -2.00
C GLN A 111 2.30 -9.94 -0.96
N GLN A 112 3.40 -9.99 -0.22
CA GLN A 112 3.56 -10.87 0.92
C GLN A 112 3.11 -10.14 2.19
N THR A 113 1.96 -10.53 2.70
CA THR A 113 1.40 -9.98 3.93
C THR A 113 1.92 -10.74 5.13
N TYR A 114 2.29 -10.01 6.19
CA TYR A 114 2.79 -10.60 7.42
C TYR A 114 1.73 -10.54 8.54
N VAL A 115 1.62 -11.64 9.28
CA VAL A 115 0.77 -11.76 10.46
C VAL A 115 1.67 -11.90 11.69
N PHE A 116 1.57 -10.95 12.61
CA PHE A 116 2.33 -10.97 13.86
C PHE A 116 1.71 -11.95 14.85
N THR A 117 2.55 -12.60 15.65
CA THR A 117 2.08 -13.46 16.74
C THR A 117 1.27 -12.62 17.74
N GLY A 118 0.03 -13.02 17.97
CA GLY A 118 -0.93 -12.31 18.81
C GLY A 118 -2.35 -12.58 18.36
N THR A 119 -3.31 -11.81 18.88
CA THR A 119 -4.72 -11.93 18.49
C THR A 119 -5.00 -11.31 17.11
N ILE A 120 -6.10 -11.69 16.49
CA ILE A 120 -6.60 -11.03 15.27
C ILE A 120 -6.82 -9.54 15.53
N LEU A 121 -7.35 -9.17 16.70
CA LEU A 121 -7.56 -7.77 17.08
C LEU A 121 -6.25 -7.00 17.12
N GLU A 122 -5.22 -7.51 17.80
CA GLU A 122 -3.89 -6.89 17.84
C GLU A 122 -3.29 -6.72 16.44
N ASN A 123 -3.45 -7.72 15.58
CA ASN A 123 -3.03 -7.64 14.19
C ASN A 123 -3.77 -6.57 13.39
N LEU A 124 -5.08 -6.40 13.58
CA LEU A 124 -5.86 -5.34 12.94
C LEU A 124 -5.45 -3.95 13.42
N LEU A 125 -5.15 -3.81 14.71
CA LEU A 125 -4.81 -2.53 15.34
C LEU A 125 -3.33 -2.17 15.20
N LEU A 126 -2.52 -3.00 14.58
CA LEU A 126 -1.09 -2.74 14.41
C LEU A 126 -0.86 -1.42 13.66
N GLY A 127 -0.13 -0.49 14.29
CA GLY A 127 0.13 0.84 13.75
C GLY A 127 -1.07 1.80 13.82
N PHE A 128 -2.15 1.41 14.49
CA PHE A 128 -3.29 2.28 14.77
C PHE A 128 -3.08 3.01 16.11
N GLU A 129 -3.17 4.32 16.08
CA GLU A 129 -3.09 5.17 17.27
C GLU A 129 -4.48 5.63 17.70
N GLY A 130 -4.85 5.37 18.95
CA GLY A 130 -6.12 5.77 19.58
C GLY A 130 -7.11 4.63 19.76
N GLU A 131 -8.31 4.96 20.22
CA GLU A 131 -9.41 4.01 20.40
C GLU A 131 -10.09 3.74 19.05
N VAL A 132 -10.36 2.48 18.77
CA VAL A 132 -11.13 2.07 17.58
C VAL A 132 -12.59 1.87 17.97
N ASP A 133 -13.47 2.58 17.30
CA ASP A 133 -14.90 2.31 17.35
C ASP A 133 -15.19 0.89 16.81
N GLU A 134 -15.87 0.08 17.60
CA GLU A 134 -16.25 -1.30 17.23
C GLU A 134 -17.00 -1.34 15.91
N LYS A 135 -17.90 -0.38 15.65
CA LYS A 135 -18.62 -0.30 14.36
C LYS A 135 -17.68 -0.10 13.18
N LYS A 136 -16.64 0.71 13.36
CA LYS A 136 -15.60 0.91 12.32
C LYS A 136 -14.80 -0.37 12.10
N LEU A 137 -14.44 -1.07 13.17
CA LEU A 137 -13.71 -2.34 13.10
C LEU A 137 -14.51 -3.39 12.32
N LEU A 138 -15.76 -3.61 12.70
CA LEU A 138 -16.65 -4.55 12.02
C LEU A 138 -16.83 -4.17 10.54
N LYS A 139 -17.03 -2.89 10.25
CA LYS A 139 -17.21 -2.38 8.88
C LYS A 139 -15.98 -2.66 7.99
N VAL A 140 -14.76 -2.41 8.45
CA VAL A 140 -13.56 -2.66 7.62
C VAL A 140 -13.33 -4.16 7.43
N CYS A 141 -13.63 -5.00 8.43
CA CYS A 141 -13.58 -6.45 8.30
C CYS A 141 -14.61 -6.96 7.27
N GLN A 142 -15.81 -6.39 7.25
CA GLN A 142 -16.82 -6.69 6.26
C GLN A 142 -16.38 -6.24 4.86
N GLN A 143 -15.81 -5.04 4.73
CA GLN A 143 -15.31 -4.52 3.46
C GLN A 143 -14.15 -5.36 2.89
N ALA A 144 -13.31 -5.90 3.76
CA ALA A 144 -12.24 -6.83 3.38
C ALA A 144 -12.70 -8.29 3.22
N ASP A 145 -14.00 -8.58 3.38
CA ASP A 145 -14.61 -9.92 3.27
C ASP A 145 -14.00 -10.95 4.24
N ILE A 146 -13.60 -10.52 5.46
CA ILE A 146 -13.00 -11.40 6.48
C ILE A 146 -13.87 -11.53 7.75
N LEU A 147 -14.90 -10.71 7.92
CA LEU A 147 -15.68 -10.67 9.14
C LEU A 147 -16.33 -12.01 9.47
N GLU A 148 -16.94 -12.68 8.49
CA GLU A 148 -17.57 -13.98 8.70
C GLU A 148 -16.57 -15.06 9.10
N ASP A 149 -15.35 -15.04 8.54
CA ASP A 149 -14.30 -15.97 8.95
C ASP A 149 -13.93 -15.78 10.41
N ILE A 150 -13.75 -14.52 10.84
CA ILE A 150 -13.43 -14.19 12.23
C ILE A 150 -14.56 -14.64 13.16
N GLN A 151 -15.83 -14.40 12.80
CA GLN A 151 -16.99 -14.77 13.60
C GLN A 151 -17.18 -16.30 13.75
N LYS A 152 -16.74 -17.08 12.77
CA LYS A 152 -16.75 -18.55 12.82
C LYS A 152 -15.64 -19.13 13.70
N MET A 153 -14.64 -18.35 14.08
CA MET A 153 -13.58 -18.80 14.97
C MET A 153 -14.07 -18.83 16.44
N PRO A 154 -13.68 -19.83 17.24
CA PRO A 154 -14.19 -20.00 18.62
C PRO A 154 -13.99 -18.79 19.52
N LEU A 155 -12.89 -18.04 19.33
CA LEU A 155 -12.55 -16.85 20.11
C LEU A 155 -12.74 -15.54 19.32
N GLY A 156 -13.30 -15.59 18.09
CA GLY A 156 -13.53 -14.42 17.27
C GLY A 156 -12.28 -13.56 17.12
N PHE A 157 -12.37 -12.27 17.41
CA PHE A 157 -11.23 -11.33 17.35
C PHE A 157 -10.10 -11.64 18.34
N GLN A 158 -10.36 -12.44 19.38
CA GLN A 158 -9.36 -12.87 20.37
C GLN A 158 -8.64 -14.16 19.95
N THR A 159 -8.93 -14.70 18.77
CA THR A 159 -8.24 -15.87 18.24
C THR A 159 -6.76 -15.55 18.04
N GLN A 160 -5.90 -16.42 18.61
CA GLN A 160 -4.45 -16.32 18.48
C GLN A 160 -4.02 -16.77 17.08
N VAL A 161 -3.19 -15.97 16.44
CA VAL A 161 -2.65 -16.20 15.10
C VAL A 161 -1.16 -15.90 15.06
N SER A 162 -0.49 -16.47 14.08
CA SER A 162 0.94 -16.22 13.82
C SER A 162 1.23 -16.36 12.33
N GLU A 163 2.47 -16.08 11.92
CA GLU A 163 2.86 -16.29 10.52
C GLU A 163 2.72 -17.75 10.09
N ASP A 164 3.01 -18.69 10.99
CA ASP A 164 3.01 -20.13 10.68
C ASP A 164 1.65 -20.82 10.92
N GLY A 165 0.67 -20.11 11.48
CA GLY A 165 -0.61 -20.75 11.81
C GLY A 165 -1.76 -19.82 12.16
N GLY A 166 -2.97 -20.40 12.15
CA GLY A 166 -4.23 -19.74 12.53
C GLY A 166 -5.00 -19.11 11.37
N LEU A 167 -4.35 -18.75 10.26
CA LEU A 167 -5.01 -18.16 9.09
C LEU A 167 -4.50 -18.79 7.78
N SER A 168 -5.40 -18.98 6.81
CA SER A 168 -5.03 -19.32 5.44
C SER A 168 -4.38 -18.11 4.73
N GLY A 169 -3.70 -18.36 3.60
CA GLY A 169 -3.08 -17.28 2.80
C GLY A 169 -4.08 -16.19 2.38
N GLY A 170 -5.25 -16.58 1.93
CA GLY A 170 -6.33 -15.64 1.57
C GLY A 170 -6.88 -14.87 2.79
N GLN A 171 -6.98 -15.50 3.96
CA GLN A 171 -7.38 -14.82 5.19
C GLN A 171 -6.32 -13.81 5.64
N LYS A 172 -5.03 -14.14 5.54
CA LYS A 172 -3.92 -13.20 5.82
C LYS A 172 -3.99 -11.97 4.90
N GLN A 173 -4.24 -12.16 3.60
CA GLN A 173 -4.39 -11.06 2.65
C GLN A 173 -5.60 -10.17 3.02
N ARG A 174 -6.76 -10.76 3.30
CA ARG A 174 -7.96 -10.01 3.69
C ARG A 174 -7.78 -9.29 5.03
N LEU A 175 -7.06 -9.89 5.98
CA LEU A 175 -6.69 -9.24 7.24
C LEU A 175 -5.80 -8.01 7.01
N ALA A 176 -4.81 -8.11 6.11
CA ALA A 176 -3.95 -6.97 5.75
C ALA A 176 -4.72 -5.85 5.05
N ILE A 177 -5.70 -6.19 4.19
CA ILE A 177 -6.62 -5.21 3.59
C ILE A 177 -7.44 -4.51 4.67
N ALA A 178 -8.03 -5.25 5.62
CA ALA A 178 -8.80 -4.67 6.74
C ALA A 178 -7.92 -3.73 7.60
N ARG A 179 -6.69 -4.13 7.91
CA ARG A 179 -5.68 -3.30 8.59
C ARG A 179 -5.42 -1.98 7.83
N ALA A 180 -5.21 -2.06 6.53
CA ALA A 180 -5.01 -0.88 5.69
C ALA A 180 -6.23 0.05 5.67
N LEU A 181 -7.45 -0.49 5.70
CA LEU A 181 -8.68 0.30 5.75
C LEU A 181 -8.85 1.04 7.08
N LEU A 182 -8.31 0.52 8.19
CA LEU A 182 -8.27 1.20 9.48
C LEU A 182 -7.34 2.40 9.51
N SER A 183 -6.30 2.42 8.67
CA SER A 183 -5.31 3.49 8.63
C SER A 183 -5.95 4.85 8.33
N LYS A 184 -5.27 5.94 8.75
CA LYS A 184 -5.73 7.32 8.52
C LYS A 184 -5.25 7.91 7.20
N GLN A 185 -4.27 7.30 6.54
CA GLN A 185 -3.65 7.79 5.32
C GLN A 185 -4.67 7.85 4.19
N PRO A 186 -4.71 8.95 3.42
CA PRO A 186 -5.71 9.16 2.37
C PRO A 186 -5.51 8.29 1.12
N ILE A 187 -4.31 7.75 0.91
CA ILE A 187 -3.95 6.93 -0.24
C ILE A 187 -3.62 5.51 0.23
N LEU A 188 -4.23 4.51 -0.40
CA LEU A 188 -3.92 3.10 -0.18
C LEU A 188 -3.31 2.51 -1.44
N ILE A 189 -2.21 1.78 -1.30
CA ILE A 189 -1.60 1.01 -2.39
C ILE A 189 -1.68 -0.48 -2.05
N PHE A 190 -2.27 -1.25 -2.95
CA PHE A 190 -2.40 -2.70 -2.84
C PHE A 190 -1.51 -3.35 -3.90
N ASP A 191 -0.36 -3.88 -3.48
CA ASP A 191 0.58 -4.53 -4.37
C ASP A 191 0.27 -6.03 -4.42
N GLU A 192 -0.50 -6.43 -5.44
CA GLU A 192 -0.98 -7.82 -5.63
C GLU A 192 -1.65 -8.42 -4.38
N ALA A 193 -2.23 -7.58 -3.52
CA ALA A 193 -2.78 -7.97 -2.22
C ALA A 193 -4.02 -8.89 -2.30
N THR A 194 -4.54 -9.15 -3.51
CA THR A 194 -5.65 -10.09 -3.75
C THR A 194 -5.23 -11.31 -4.57
N SER A 195 -3.96 -11.45 -4.91
CA SER A 195 -3.47 -12.49 -5.83
C SER A 195 -3.67 -13.93 -5.33
N GLY A 196 -3.72 -14.13 -4.01
CA GLY A 196 -3.95 -15.42 -3.36
C GLY A 196 -5.43 -15.73 -3.07
N LEU A 197 -6.36 -14.86 -3.48
CA LEU A 197 -7.79 -15.09 -3.32
C LEU A 197 -8.35 -15.89 -4.51
N ASP A 198 -9.38 -16.69 -4.24
CA ASP A 198 -10.22 -17.24 -5.30
C ASP A 198 -10.99 -16.11 -6.03
N SER A 199 -11.47 -16.39 -7.23
CA SER A 199 -12.09 -15.39 -8.12
C SER A 199 -13.32 -14.71 -7.50
N ASP A 200 -14.12 -15.45 -6.74
CA ASP A 200 -15.37 -14.94 -6.17
C ASP A 200 -15.07 -14.04 -4.98
N THR A 201 -14.16 -14.45 -4.12
CA THR A 201 -13.69 -13.64 -2.99
C THR A 201 -12.97 -12.39 -3.48
N GLU A 202 -12.08 -12.49 -4.50
CA GLU A 202 -11.44 -11.33 -5.10
C GLU A 202 -12.46 -10.33 -5.64
N SER A 203 -13.48 -10.82 -6.37
CA SER A 203 -14.55 -9.98 -6.94
C SER A 203 -15.33 -9.24 -5.85
N ARG A 204 -15.70 -9.92 -4.75
CA ARG A 204 -16.39 -9.28 -3.61
C ARG A 204 -15.55 -8.22 -2.94
N VAL A 205 -14.28 -8.53 -2.65
CA VAL A 205 -13.33 -7.57 -2.05
C VAL A 205 -13.15 -6.34 -2.93
N MET A 206 -12.90 -6.53 -4.22
CA MET A 206 -12.71 -5.43 -5.16
C MET A 206 -13.97 -4.57 -5.31
N ALA A 207 -15.16 -5.17 -5.39
CA ALA A 207 -16.44 -4.46 -5.42
C ALA A 207 -16.68 -3.62 -4.16
N ASN A 208 -16.28 -4.14 -2.99
CA ASN A 208 -16.36 -3.42 -1.73
C ASN A 208 -15.37 -2.25 -1.68
N LEU A 209 -14.12 -2.45 -2.10
CA LEU A 209 -13.08 -1.41 -2.13
C LEU A 209 -13.43 -0.28 -3.10
N ALA A 210 -14.05 -0.60 -4.24
CA ALA A 210 -14.48 0.40 -5.23
C ALA A 210 -15.49 1.41 -4.66
N LYS A 211 -16.34 1.00 -3.71
CA LYS A 211 -17.34 1.86 -3.06
C LYS A 211 -16.76 2.83 -2.01
N ILE A 212 -15.54 2.59 -1.54
CA ILE A 212 -14.90 3.39 -0.49
C ILE A 212 -14.39 4.69 -1.07
N LYS A 213 -14.77 5.83 -0.49
CA LYS A 213 -14.31 7.18 -0.92
C LYS A 213 -12.88 7.49 -0.46
N ARG A 214 -11.90 6.67 -0.87
CA ARG A 214 -10.46 6.90 -0.65
C ARG A 214 -9.72 6.70 -1.96
N THR A 215 -8.59 7.35 -2.12
CA THR A 215 -7.71 7.11 -3.27
C THR A 215 -7.05 5.74 -3.11
N MET A 216 -7.14 4.91 -4.15
CA MET A 216 -6.57 3.57 -4.13
C MET A 216 -5.82 3.26 -5.42
N ILE A 217 -4.66 2.63 -5.27
CA ILE A 217 -3.84 2.15 -6.38
C ILE A 217 -3.71 0.65 -6.24
N PHE A 218 -4.10 -0.08 -7.27
CA PHE A 218 -4.04 -1.53 -7.32
C PHE A 218 -2.97 -1.97 -8.31
N ILE A 219 -1.94 -2.64 -7.85
CA ILE A 219 -1.03 -3.36 -8.72
C ILE A 219 -1.62 -4.74 -8.94
N ALA A 220 -1.93 -5.07 -10.16
CA ALA A 220 -2.54 -6.35 -10.51
C ALA A 220 -2.07 -6.84 -11.87
N HIS A 221 -2.01 -8.16 -12.00
CA HIS A 221 -1.80 -8.85 -13.28
C HIS A 221 -3.11 -9.31 -13.90
N ARG A 222 -4.18 -9.40 -13.10
CA ARG A 222 -5.49 -9.89 -13.54
C ARG A 222 -6.33 -8.75 -14.12
N ASN A 223 -7.00 -9.04 -15.22
CA ASN A 223 -7.93 -8.08 -15.85
C ASN A 223 -9.20 -7.83 -15.02
N SER A 224 -9.52 -8.70 -14.06
CA SER A 224 -10.64 -8.54 -13.13
C SER A 224 -10.65 -7.20 -12.39
N VAL A 225 -9.46 -6.66 -12.08
CA VAL A 225 -9.32 -5.38 -11.39
C VAL A 225 -9.82 -4.21 -12.25
N ARG A 226 -9.71 -4.29 -13.57
CA ARG A 226 -10.10 -3.19 -14.48
C ARG A 226 -11.55 -2.74 -14.30
N GLN A 227 -12.47 -3.65 -14.06
CA GLN A 227 -13.90 -3.31 -13.90
C GLN A 227 -14.22 -2.54 -12.61
N HIS A 228 -13.26 -2.44 -11.68
CA HIS A 228 -13.43 -1.78 -10.38
C HIS A 228 -12.64 -0.47 -10.24
N VAL A 229 -11.96 -0.02 -11.29
CA VAL A 229 -11.12 1.18 -11.28
C VAL A 229 -11.57 2.18 -12.32
N SER A 230 -11.30 3.46 -12.06
CA SER A 230 -11.64 4.57 -12.97
C SER A 230 -10.53 4.89 -13.97
N ARG A 231 -9.32 4.35 -13.77
CA ARG A 231 -8.14 4.67 -14.58
C ARG A 231 -7.17 3.50 -14.61
N VAL A 232 -6.55 3.30 -15.76
CA VAL A 232 -5.51 2.27 -15.95
C VAL A 232 -4.23 2.94 -16.41
N VAL A 233 -3.16 2.68 -15.66
CA VAL A 233 -1.79 3.11 -15.99
C VAL A 233 -0.98 1.87 -16.32
N THR A 234 -0.41 1.81 -17.52
CA THR A 234 0.40 0.67 -17.97
C THR A 234 1.87 1.03 -17.94
N MET A 235 2.67 0.17 -17.34
CA MET A 235 4.13 0.32 -17.27
C MET A 235 4.85 -0.70 -18.14
N VAL A 236 5.88 -0.21 -18.85
CA VAL A 236 6.81 -1.03 -19.62
C VAL A 236 8.23 -0.54 -19.35
N SER A 237 9.13 -1.44 -18.98
CA SER A 237 10.57 -1.17 -18.79
C SER A 237 10.87 0.09 -17.96
N GLY A 238 10.16 0.27 -16.84
CA GLY A 238 10.38 1.39 -15.92
C GLY A 238 9.78 2.73 -16.36
N GLN A 239 8.93 2.74 -17.40
CA GLN A 239 8.24 3.94 -17.90
C GLN A 239 6.73 3.74 -17.94
N ILE A 240 5.98 4.83 -17.93
CA ILE A 240 4.54 4.80 -18.20
C ILE A 240 4.37 4.80 -19.72
N GLU A 241 3.82 3.70 -20.25
CA GLU A 241 3.51 3.54 -21.67
C GLU A 241 2.16 4.14 -22.03
N SER A 242 1.17 3.93 -21.16
CA SER A 242 -0.17 4.49 -21.34
C SER A 242 -0.79 4.86 -20.00
N ASP A 243 -1.60 5.90 -20.03
CA ASP A 243 -2.35 6.43 -18.91
C ASP A 243 -3.71 6.91 -19.40
N SER A 244 -4.75 6.15 -19.15
CA SER A 244 -6.06 6.41 -19.75
C SER A 244 -7.20 6.18 -18.77
N PRO A 245 -8.27 7.00 -18.87
CA PRO A 245 -9.51 6.73 -18.18
C PRO A 245 -10.04 5.34 -18.56
N ASN A 246 -10.51 4.63 -17.56
CA ASN A 246 -11.16 3.34 -17.78
C ASN A 246 -12.66 3.57 -17.85
N PHE A 247 -13.21 3.66 -19.04
CA PHE A 247 -14.64 3.78 -19.24
C PHE A 247 -15.32 2.43 -18.94
N ASN A 248 -15.84 2.31 -17.72
CA ASN A 248 -16.74 1.23 -17.40
C ASN A 248 -18.19 1.69 -17.67
N PRO A 249 -18.86 1.18 -18.72
CA PRO A 249 -20.22 1.60 -19.05
C PRO A 249 -21.24 1.27 -17.95
N PHE A 250 -20.90 0.46 -16.95
CA PHE A 250 -21.77 0.07 -15.85
C PHE A 250 -21.59 0.90 -14.57
N GLN A 251 -20.72 1.93 -14.55
CA GLN A 251 -20.53 2.79 -13.38
C GLN A 251 -21.63 3.87 -13.21
N PHE A 252 -22.59 3.96 -14.14
CA PHE A 252 -23.64 5.00 -14.16
C PHE A 252 -25.07 4.44 -14.05
N ILE A 253 -25.22 3.17 -13.60
CA ILE A 253 -26.53 2.56 -13.30
C ILE A 253 -26.67 2.36 -11.79
#